data_53c233fdfe22da4c28b4b9178ffeba3c
#
_entry.id   53c233fdfe22da4c28b4b9178ffeba3c
#
_cell.length_a   1.000
_cell.length_b   1.000
_cell.length_c   1.000
_cell.angle_alpha   90.00
_cell.angle_beta   90.00
_cell.angle_gamma   90.00
#
_symmetry.space_group_name_H-M   'P 1'
#
loop_
_entity.id
_entity.type
_entity.pdbx_description
1 polymer ?
#
loop_
_entity_poly.entity_id
_entity_poly.type
_entity_poly.pdbx_seq_one_letter_code
_entity_poly.pdbx_strand_id
1 'polypeptide(L)'
;MRDLAMKKECAISEIIGAILLVAIVIAGIGIVGVFMTSPPPPQTKEKAVLSSTCIDCTGDSFVVVVRHEGGESIDPRTMKYWLKTEYPNGTPFERLQVYGTRFYLAEEFSQLTRADICSLPTGSIPYVNATIMKNGDVVVIWYSMKNN
;
A
#
# COMPACT_ATOMS: atom_id res chain seq x y z
N MET A 1 -18.23 -9.14 -76.92
CA MET A 1 -17.46 -8.09 -76.23
C MET A 1 -17.99 -7.70 -74.85
N ARG A 2 -19.25 -7.87 -74.51
CA ARG A 2 -19.83 -7.58 -73.17
C ARG A 2 -19.33 -8.51 -72.04
N ASP A 3 -19.11 -9.78 -72.32
CA ASP A 3 -18.71 -10.75 -71.32
C ASP A 3 -17.28 -10.56 -70.75
N LEU A 4 -16.40 -10.03 -71.56
CA LEU A 4 -15.00 -9.73 -71.12
C LEU A 4 -14.94 -8.53 -70.19
N ALA A 5 -15.81 -7.54 -70.36
CA ALA A 5 -15.87 -6.37 -69.51
C ALA A 5 -16.42 -6.74 -68.09
N MET A 6 -17.49 -7.54 -68.01
CA MET A 6 -18.05 -8.00 -66.75
C MET A 6 -17.07 -8.87 -65.95
N LYS A 7 -16.32 -9.75 -66.58
CA LYS A 7 -15.26 -10.56 -65.89
C LYS A 7 -14.13 -9.68 -65.30
N LYS A 8 -13.81 -8.61 -65.97
CA LYS A 8 -12.79 -7.67 -65.49
C LYS A 8 -13.24 -6.88 -64.24
N GLU A 9 -14.50 -6.46 -64.24
CA GLU A 9 -15.03 -5.75 -63.09
C GLU A 9 -15.21 -6.63 -61.87
N CYS A 10 -15.61 -7.90 -62.02
CA CYS A 10 -15.67 -8.86 -60.91
C CYS A 10 -14.28 -9.15 -60.34
N ALA A 11 -13.27 -9.32 -61.20
CA ALA A 11 -11.89 -9.59 -60.73
C ALA A 11 -11.29 -8.40 -59.97
N ILE A 12 -11.58 -7.17 -60.39
CA ILE A 12 -11.11 -5.96 -59.66
C ILE A 12 -11.81 -5.82 -58.32
N SER A 13 -13.09 -6.11 -58.23
CA SER A 13 -13.85 -6.07 -57.00
C SER A 13 -13.35 -7.11 -55.97
N GLU A 14 -12.97 -8.30 -56.43
CA GLU A 14 -12.43 -9.35 -55.58
C GLU A 14 -11.05 -9.00 -55.00
N ILE A 15 -10.19 -8.36 -55.82
CA ILE A 15 -8.88 -7.90 -55.38
C ILE A 15 -9.02 -6.76 -54.33
N ILE A 16 -9.91 -5.80 -54.59
CA ILE A 16 -10.18 -4.71 -53.65
C ILE A 16 -10.72 -5.25 -52.32
N GLY A 17 -11.64 -6.22 -52.40
CA GLY A 17 -12.19 -6.88 -51.20
C GLY A 17 -11.11 -7.57 -50.38
N ALA A 18 -10.19 -8.28 -51.01
CA ALA A 18 -9.07 -8.97 -50.34
C ALA A 18 -8.13 -7.98 -49.66
N ILE A 19 -7.79 -6.87 -50.32
CA ILE A 19 -6.90 -5.84 -49.75
C ILE A 19 -7.58 -5.15 -48.57
N LEU A 20 -8.87 -4.87 -48.64
CA LEU A 20 -9.64 -4.26 -47.55
C LEU A 20 -9.68 -5.18 -46.31
N LEU A 21 -9.87 -6.47 -46.54
CA LEU A 21 -9.91 -7.46 -45.45
C LEU A 21 -8.53 -7.56 -44.75
N VAL A 22 -7.46 -7.60 -45.50
CA VAL A 22 -6.11 -7.60 -44.94
C VAL A 22 -5.83 -6.31 -44.13
N ALA A 23 -6.24 -5.17 -44.65
CA ALA A 23 -6.08 -3.88 -43.98
C ALA A 23 -6.82 -3.84 -42.61
N ILE A 24 -8.05 -4.36 -42.58
CA ILE A 24 -8.84 -4.42 -41.33
C ILE A 24 -8.18 -5.35 -40.31
N VAL A 25 -7.69 -6.50 -40.75
CA VAL A 25 -7.00 -7.47 -39.86
C VAL A 25 -5.72 -6.86 -39.28
N ILE A 26 -4.90 -6.19 -40.07
CA ILE A 26 -3.67 -5.55 -39.62
C ILE A 26 -4.01 -4.42 -38.63
N ALA A 27 -5.03 -3.61 -38.92
CA ALA A 27 -5.47 -2.56 -38.02
C ALA A 27 -5.97 -3.13 -36.68
N GLY A 28 -6.74 -4.22 -36.72
CA GLY A 28 -7.24 -4.90 -35.53
C GLY A 28 -6.12 -5.47 -34.65
N ILE A 29 -5.15 -6.14 -35.25
CA ILE A 29 -3.98 -6.68 -34.51
C ILE A 29 -3.14 -5.53 -33.93
N GLY A 30 -2.97 -4.43 -34.66
CA GLY A 30 -2.24 -3.27 -34.18
C GLY A 30 -2.86 -2.65 -32.92
N ILE A 31 -4.17 -2.49 -32.91
CA ILE A 31 -4.90 -1.96 -31.75
C ILE A 31 -4.76 -2.88 -30.53
N VAL A 32 -4.98 -4.18 -30.71
CA VAL A 32 -4.82 -5.16 -29.61
C VAL A 32 -3.39 -5.19 -29.10
N GLY A 33 -2.41 -5.12 -29.97
CA GLY A 33 -1.00 -5.06 -29.61
C GLY A 33 -0.66 -3.86 -28.73
N VAL A 34 -1.17 -2.69 -29.06
CA VAL A 34 -0.97 -1.48 -28.24
C VAL A 34 -1.59 -1.63 -26.86
N PHE A 35 -2.80 -2.17 -26.75
CA PHE A 35 -3.42 -2.39 -25.43
C PHE A 35 -2.68 -3.41 -24.58
N MET A 36 -2.11 -4.46 -25.18
CA MET A 36 -1.36 -5.48 -24.44
C MET A 36 0.04 -5.02 -24.01
N THR A 37 0.66 -4.11 -24.76
CA THR A 37 2.01 -3.59 -24.46
C THR A 37 1.98 -2.28 -23.67
N SER A 38 0.80 -1.68 -23.46
CA SER A 38 0.68 -0.48 -22.64
C SER A 38 1.11 -0.80 -21.19
N PRO A 39 2.11 -0.11 -20.65
CA PRO A 39 2.49 -0.30 -19.27
C PRO A 39 1.30 0.03 -18.38
N PRO A 40 1.09 -0.73 -17.29
CA PRO A 40 0.03 -0.39 -16.35
C PRO A 40 0.21 1.05 -15.87
N PRO A 41 -0.88 1.80 -15.65
CA PRO A 41 -0.79 3.17 -15.17
C PRO A 41 0.08 3.19 -13.92
N PRO A 42 0.98 4.18 -13.78
CA PRO A 42 1.83 4.28 -12.60
C PRO A 42 0.93 4.32 -11.37
N GLN A 43 1.08 3.33 -10.51
CA GLN A 43 0.39 3.35 -9.22
C GLN A 43 0.96 4.52 -8.44
N THR A 44 0.15 5.51 -8.19
CA THR A 44 0.45 6.59 -7.25
C THR A 44 0.62 5.94 -5.88
N LYS A 45 1.86 5.73 -5.45
CA LYS A 45 2.14 5.31 -4.08
C LYS A 45 1.75 6.48 -3.19
N GLU A 46 0.84 6.22 -2.28
CA GLU A 46 0.51 7.18 -1.23
C GLU A 46 1.80 7.61 -0.54
N LYS A 47 2.09 8.89 -0.61
CA LYS A 47 3.30 9.48 0.00
C LYS A 47 2.91 10.03 1.35
N ALA A 48 2.96 9.19 2.36
CA ALA A 48 2.83 9.63 3.74
C ALA A 48 4.20 9.63 4.41
N VAL A 49 4.41 10.63 5.24
CA VAL A 49 5.61 10.75 6.06
C VAL A 49 5.25 10.29 7.47
N LEU A 50 5.93 9.25 7.93
CA LEU A 50 5.76 8.71 9.28
C LEU A 50 7.07 8.85 10.04
N SER A 51 6.97 9.25 11.30
CA SER A 51 8.07 9.18 12.26
C SER A 51 7.78 8.11 13.31
N SER A 52 8.81 7.47 13.83
CA SER A 52 8.68 6.51 14.90
C SER A 52 9.64 6.86 16.04
N THR A 53 9.14 6.78 17.28
CA THR A 53 9.91 7.00 18.48
C THR A 53 9.70 5.84 19.43
N CYS A 54 10.78 5.30 19.98
CA CYS A 54 10.72 4.27 20.99
C CYS A 54 10.83 4.92 22.38
N ILE A 55 9.91 4.56 23.27
CA ILE A 55 9.88 5.01 24.66
C ILE A 55 10.12 3.78 25.52
N ASP A 56 11.21 3.82 26.27
CA ASP A 56 11.52 2.78 27.25
C ASP A 56 10.66 2.97 28.50
N CYS A 57 9.98 1.92 28.89
CA CYS A 57 9.10 1.88 30.04
C CYS A 57 9.72 1.03 31.16
N THR A 58 9.17 1.11 32.36
CA THR A 58 9.67 0.31 33.50
C THR A 58 9.42 -1.19 33.28
N GLY A 59 10.43 -2.01 33.54
CA GLY A 59 10.39 -3.45 33.31
C GLY A 59 10.81 -3.83 31.88
N ASP A 60 10.46 -5.03 31.47
CA ASP A 60 10.80 -5.56 30.14
C ASP A 60 9.81 -5.11 29.05
N SER A 61 9.28 -3.90 29.19
CA SER A 61 8.30 -3.33 28.27
C SER A 61 8.76 -2.02 27.67
N PHE A 62 8.44 -1.81 26.40
CA PHE A 62 8.67 -0.55 25.71
C PHE A 62 7.50 -0.24 24.77
N VAL A 63 7.43 1.00 24.38
CA VAL A 63 6.35 1.52 23.53
C VAL A 63 6.95 2.15 22.30
N VAL A 64 6.41 1.79 21.15
CA VAL A 64 6.71 2.44 19.88
C VAL A 64 5.57 3.37 19.52
N VAL A 65 5.89 4.65 19.36
CA VAL A 65 4.96 5.70 18.97
C VAL A 65 5.21 6.00 17.50
N VAL A 66 4.21 5.76 16.67
CA VAL A 66 4.25 6.08 15.23
C VAL A 66 3.38 7.30 14.99
N ARG A 67 3.97 8.39 14.55
CA ARG A 67 3.28 9.65 14.25
C ARG A 67 3.20 9.89 12.76
N HIS A 68 2.06 10.36 12.30
CA HIS A 68 1.89 10.86 10.94
C HIS A 68 2.35 12.32 10.87
N GLU A 69 3.45 12.57 10.17
CA GLU A 69 4.07 13.90 10.08
C GLU A 69 3.58 14.72 8.88
N GLY A 70 2.91 14.08 7.93
CA GLY A 70 2.38 14.77 6.76
C GLY A 70 2.19 13.86 5.55
N GLY A 71 1.68 14.44 4.48
CA GLY A 71 1.34 13.75 3.26
C GLY A 71 -0.12 13.28 3.22
N GLU A 72 -0.38 12.23 2.47
CA GLU A 72 -1.73 11.69 2.32
C GLU A 72 -2.18 10.96 3.59
N SER A 73 -3.47 11.03 3.88
CA SER A 73 -4.07 10.31 5.00
C SER A 73 -3.99 8.79 4.77
N ILE A 74 -3.70 8.05 5.82
CA ILE A 74 -3.52 6.60 5.77
C ILE A 74 -4.60 5.91 6.60
N ASP A 75 -5.02 4.72 6.17
CA ASP A 75 -5.82 3.84 7.02
C ASP A 75 -4.87 3.03 7.94
N PRO A 76 -4.85 3.32 9.25
CA PRO A 76 -3.94 2.66 10.18
C PRO A 76 -4.22 1.15 10.34
N ARG A 77 -5.38 0.66 9.93
CA ARG A 77 -5.73 -0.76 9.95
C ARG A 77 -5.00 -1.55 8.87
N THR A 78 -4.62 -0.88 7.78
CA THR A 78 -3.90 -1.51 6.67
C THR A 78 -2.39 -1.47 6.82
N MET A 79 -1.89 -0.73 7.82
CA MET A 79 -0.46 -0.59 8.08
C MET A 79 0.10 -1.90 8.63
N LYS A 80 1.22 -2.31 8.06
CA LYS A 80 2.01 -3.44 8.58
C LYS A 80 3.26 -2.87 9.23
N TYR A 81 3.45 -3.22 10.48
CA TYR A 81 4.60 -2.79 11.26
C TYR A 81 5.62 -3.94 11.35
N TRP A 82 6.84 -3.64 10.97
CA TRP A 82 7.97 -4.53 11.22
C TRP A 82 8.93 -3.83 12.17
N LEU A 83 9.07 -4.36 13.36
CA LEU A 83 10.07 -3.90 14.30
C LEU A 83 11.28 -4.83 14.20
N LYS A 84 12.39 -4.28 13.71
CA LYS A 84 13.67 -4.97 13.77
C LYS A 84 14.37 -4.53 15.05
N THR A 85 14.52 -5.45 15.97
CA THR A 85 15.18 -5.20 17.25
C THR A 85 16.44 -6.05 17.33
N GLU A 86 17.54 -5.39 17.66
CA GLU A 86 18.84 -6.03 17.82
C GLU A 86 19.47 -5.52 19.12
N TYR A 87 20.11 -6.42 19.87
CA TYR A 87 21.00 -6.02 20.95
C TYR A 87 22.21 -5.26 20.39
N PRO A 88 22.93 -4.47 21.21
CA PRO A 88 24.14 -3.76 20.76
C PRO A 88 25.21 -4.68 20.16
N ASN A 89 25.17 -5.96 20.45
CA ASN A 89 26.04 -7.00 19.90
C ASN A 89 25.55 -7.57 18.56
N GLY A 90 24.43 -7.05 18.01
CA GLY A 90 23.87 -7.50 16.74
C GLY A 90 23.00 -8.75 16.80
N THR A 91 22.74 -9.31 17.99
CA THR A 91 21.83 -10.44 18.13
C THR A 91 20.37 -9.97 18.09
N PRO A 92 19.49 -10.61 17.30
CA PRO A 92 18.07 -10.26 17.30
C PRO A 92 17.39 -10.64 18.60
N PHE A 93 16.41 -9.84 19.03
CA PHE A 93 15.53 -10.23 20.13
C PHE A 93 14.62 -11.37 19.68
N GLU A 94 14.73 -12.50 20.31
CA GLU A 94 14.01 -13.70 19.87
C GLU A 94 12.50 -13.71 20.20
N ARG A 95 12.04 -12.87 21.13
CA ARG A 95 10.67 -12.95 21.64
C ARG A 95 10.06 -11.60 21.97
N LEU A 96 9.69 -10.85 20.93
CA LEU A 96 8.86 -9.67 21.09
C LEU A 96 7.39 -10.04 20.94
N GLN A 97 6.61 -9.65 21.91
CA GLN A 97 5.16 -9.79 21.86
C GLN A 97 4.50 -8.42 21.85
N VAL A 98 3.60 -8.18 20.89
CA VAL A 98 2.74 -7.01 20.89
C VAL A 98 1.62 -7.25 21.89
N TYR A 99 1.52 -6.37 22.89
CA TYR A 99 0.44 -6.43 23.90
C TYR A 99 -0.81 -5.71 23.45
N GLY A 100 -0.65 -4.63 22.70
CA GLY A 100 -1.76 -3.87 22.21
C GLY A 100 -1.33 -2.73 21.31
N THR A 101 -2.28 -2.21 20.58
CA THR A 101 -2.15 -1.04 19.71
C THR A 101 -3.30 -0.11 20.01
N ARG A 102 -3.03 1.20 20.05
CA ARG A 102 -4.08 2.20 20.22
C ARG A 102 -3.81 3.42 19.33
N PHE A 103 -4.88 3.93 18.77
CA PHE A 103 -4.87 5.17 17.99
C PHE A 103 -5.25 6.33 18.89
N TYR A 104 -4.54 7.44 18.73
CA TYR A 104 -4.82 8.71 19.39
C TYR A 104 -4.88 9.83 18.36
N LEU A 105 -5.82 10.74 18.53
CA LEU A 105 -5.80 12.00 17.82
C LEU A 105 -4.64 12.85 18.31
N ALA A 106 -4.15 13.77 17.48
CA ALA A 106 -3.03 14.65 17.81
C ALA A 106 -3.24 15.39 19.13
N GLU A 107 -4.45 15.92 19.35
CA GLU A 107 -4.82 16.65 20.56
C GLU A 107 -4.83 15.76 21.80
N GLU A 108 -5.37 14.57 21.70
CA GLU A 108 -5.43 13.59 22.80
C GLU A 108 -4.02 13.15 23.20
N PHE A 109 -3.19 12.83 22.21
CA PHE A 109 -1.81 12.39 22.48
C PHE A 109 -0.96 13.47 23.15
N SER A 110 -1.17 14.74 22.79
CA SER A 110 -0.41 15.85 23.38
C SER A 110 -0.65 16.05 24.87
N GLN A 111 -1.75 15.55 25.39
CA GLN A 111 -2.10 15.62 26.82
C GLN A 111 -1.61 14.44 27.63
N LEU A 112 -1.10 13.39 26.97
CA LEU A 112 -0.60 12.20 27.66
C LEU A 112 0.80 12.42 28.21
N THR A 113 1.00 12.02 29.45
CA THR A 113 2.32 11.96 30.06
C THR A 113 3.04 10.66 29.67
N ARG A 114 4.37 10.62 29.90
CA ARG A 114 5.14 9.38 29.67
C ARG A 114 4.57 8.21 30.49
N ALA A 115 4.11 8.48 31.71
CA ALA A 115 3.51 7.47 32.57
C ALA A 115 2.21 6.91 31.96
N ASP A 116 1.39 7.80 31.38
CA ASP A 116 0.15 7.38 30.72
C ASP A 116 0.43 6.54 29.47
N ILE A 117 1.43 6.92 28.69
CA ILE A 117 1.84 6.18 27.49
C ILE A 117 2.40 4.80 27.86
N CYS A 118 3.15 4.69 28.95
CA CYS A 118 3.70 3.43 29.44
C CYS A 118 2.69 2.56 30.18
N SER A 119 1.56 3.11 30.62
CA SER A 119 0.52 2.31 31.25
C SER A 119 -0.16 1.43 30.19
N LEU A 120 -0.07 0.11 30.39
CA LEU A 120 -0.74 -0.85 29.53
C LEU A 120 -2.25 -0.64 29.61
N PRO A 121 -2.93 -0.50 28.45
CA PRO A 121 -4.38 -0.44 28.44
C PRO A 121 -4.94 -1.74 29.04
N THR A 122 -5.82 -1.61 30.01
CA THR A 122 -6.57 -2.74 30.57
C THR A 122 -7.49 -3.31 29.49
N GLY A 123 -7.07 -4.39 28.88
CA GLY A 123 -7.75 -5.06 27.79
C GLY A 123 -6.87 -5.07 26.54
N SER A 124 -6.60 -6.24 26.00
CA SER A 124 -5.92 -6.39 24.72
C SER A 124 -6.79 -5.79 23.62
N ILE A 125 -6.40 -4.64 23.13
CA ILE A 125 -6.97 -4.10 21.88
C ILE A 125 -6.08 -4.60 20.76
N PRO A 126 -6.45 -5.65 20.05
CA PRO A 126 -5.56 -6.28 19.08
C PRO A 126 -5.39 -5.46 17.80
N TYR A 127 -6.19 -4.40 17.60
CA TYR A 127 -6.15 -3.61 16.38
C TYR A 127 -6.65 -2.18 16.60
N VAL A 128 -6.19 -1.31 15.74
CA VAL A 128 -6.58 0.11 15.73
C VAL A 128 -8.00 0.24 15.17
N ASN A 129 -8.88 0.90 15.91
CA ASN A 129 -10.27 1.13 15.51
C ASN A 129 -10.48 2.45 14.74
N ALA A 130 -9.42 3.02 14.20
CA ALA A 130 -9.47 4.22 13.37
C ALA A 130 -9.45 3.87 11.89
N THR A 131 -10.22 4.61 11.10
CA THR A 131 -10.28 4.42 9.63
C THR A 131 -9.36 5.36 8.87
N ILE A 132 -9.00 6.49 9.46
CA ILE A 132 -8.18 7.52 8.82
C ILE A 132 -7.21 8.10 9.85
N MET A 133 -5.93 8.13 9.50
CA MET A 133 -4.85 8.77 10.23
C MET A 133 -4.43 10.03 9.47
N LYS A 134 -4.52 11.18 10.12
CA LYS A 134 -4.19 12.50 9.58
C LYS A 134 -2.89 13.03 10.18
N ASN A 135 -2.42 14.14 9.64
CA ASN A 135 -1.22 14.80 10.17
C ASN A 135 -1.35 15.10 11.67
N GLY A 136 -0.37 14.64 12.42
CA GLY A 136 -0.31 14.76 13.88
C GLY A 136 -0.89 13.57 14.65
N ASP A 137 -1.74 12.75 14.03
CA ASP A 137 -2.31 11.57 14.69
C ASP A 137 -1.23 10.52 14.95
N VAL A 138 -1.47 9.71 15.97
CA VAL A 138 -0.46 8.81 16.52
C VAL A 138 -1.03 7.40 16.71
N VAL A 139 -0.25 6.40 16.37
CA VAL A 139 -0.48 5.00 16.74
C VAL A 139 0.56 4.60 17.77
N VAL A 140 0.10 4.11 18.90
CA VAL A 140 0.94 3.63 19.99
C VAL A 140 0.89 2.11 20.03
N ILE A 141 2.05 1.47 20.05
CA ILE A 141 2.19 0.02 20.03
C ILE A 141 2.99 -0.40 21.26
N TRP A 142 2.39 -1.23 22.11
CA TRP A 142 3.03 -1.76 23.32
C TRP A 142 3.69 -3.10 23.04
N TYR A 143 4.94 -3.19 23.40
CA TYR A 143 5.76 -4.39 23.29
C TYR A 143 6.23 -4.84 24.68
N SER A 144 6.35 -6.13 24.87
CA SER A 144 7.05 -6.71 25.99
C SER A 144 8.06 -7.75 25.54
N MET A 145 9.19 -7.77 26.19
CA MET A 145 10.13 -8.88 26.12
C MET A 145 9.60 -9.99 27.01
N LYS A 146 9.26 -11.13 26.43
CA LYS A 146 8.82 -12.29 27.20
C LYS A 146 10.03 -12.91 27.85
N ASN A 147 10.21 -12.69 29.15
CA ASN A 147 11.11 -13.51 29.95
C ASN A 147 10.57 -14.93 30.04
N ASN A 148 11.46 -15.90 29.83
CA ASN A 148 11.18 -17.32 30.04
C ASN A 148 10.94 -17.61 31.49
#